data_ff6e7fa53e579f396e999832653bb278
#
_entry.id   ff6e7fa53e579f396e999832653bb278
#
_cell.length_a   1.000
_cell.length_b   1.000
_cell.length_c   1.000
_cell.angle_alpha   90.00
_cell.angle_beta   90.00
_cell.angle_gamma   90.00
#
_symmetry.space_group_name_H-M   'P 1'
#
loop_
_entity.id
_entity.type
_entity.pdbx_description
1 polymer ?
#
loop_
_entity_poly.entity_id
_entity_poly.type
_entity_poly.pdbx_seq_one_letter_code
_entity_poly.pdbx_strand_id
1 'polypeptide(L)'
;MSFDEELVPLPVPPLHILLAAQEKELGRPLSESEINKIRDDAVCVMVPRSKRATVEEGKIVDIDFENAAIDWHKRRIEFVEACWPSVVLYVLTGGAGAPVCREILNESGLDVSRRDFDKGLTKHVISQMSGIYPADKEELSQIARHTTYYVVRSQPFKASEALAQSKRFLALIRALAEAPALSLSLESAGLAHSLAAWRAVSELAAQDELAALVSGFVAMPIRFEDIYYSCGMHMLGLPDFIISASTLSATGCAPERFAETARDLFHEMGYFLLSEGEKFQAGHTFSLTRESGKVKAQIESCKHIAEEDVRFNPFGMLRLLPE
;
A
#
# COMPACT_ATOMS: atom_id res chain seq x y z
N MET A 1 -52.81 12.98 2.05
CA MET A 1 -51.39 12.88 1.74
C MET A 1 -50.69 12.56 3.03
N SER A 2 -50.44 11.27 3.29
CA SER A 2 -49.68 10.82 4.45
C SER A 2 -48.24 10.64 3.95
N PHE A 3 -47.40 11.56 4.30
CA PHE A 3 -45.95 11.39 4.12
C PHE A 3 -45.39 10.98 5.49
N ASP A 4 -45.51 9.70 5.82
CA ASP A 4 -44.60 9.10 6.80
C ASP A 4 -43.24 9.00 6.15
N GLU A 5 -42.59 10.16 6.02
CA GLU A 5 -41.19 10.18 5.53
C GLU A 5 -40.30 9.73 6.68
N GLU A 6 -39.58 8.61 6.45
CA GLU A 6 -38.64 8.03 7.43
C GLU A 6 -37.60 9.07 7.84
N LEU A 7 -37.53 9.39 9.12
CA LEU A 7 -36.50 10.26 9.69
C LEU A 7 -35.25 9.45 10.03
N VAL A 8 -34.08 9.96 9.66
CA VAL A 8 -32.80 9.36 9.98
C VAL A 8 -31.93 10.31 10.81
N PRO A 9 -31.12 9.79 11.74
CA PRO A 9 -30.21 10.62 12.53
C PRO A 9 -29.08 11.17 11.67
N LEU A 10 -28.79 12.46 11.84
CA LEU A 10 -27.63 13.15 11.30
C LEU A 10 -26.80 13.69 12.47
N PRO A 11 -25.62 13.14 12.76
CA PRO A 11 -24.76 13.60 13.85
C PRO A 11 -24.26 15.02 13.63
N VAL A 12 -24.20 15.80 14.71
CA VAL A 12 -23.67 17.18 14.71
C VAL A 12 -22.74 17.34 15.91
N PRO A 13 -21.41 17.39 15.71
CA PRO A 13 -20.70 17.32 14.43
C PRO A 13 -20.79 15.94 13.76
N PRO A 14 -20.40 15.82 12.45
CA PRO A 14 -20.39 14.56 11.73
C PRO A 14 -19.64 13.44 12.48
N LEU A 15 -20.12 12.21 12.37
CA LEU A 15 -19.61 11.08 13.16
C LEU A 15 -18.12 10.80 12.88
N HIS A 16 -17.67 10.94 11.61
CA HIS A 16 -16.25 10.79 11.27
C HIS A 16 -15.34 11.79 12.02
N ILE A 17 -15.82 13.00 12.29
CA ILE A 17 -15.05 14.01 13.05
C ILE A 17 -14.91 13.58 14.52
N LEU A 18 -16.00 13.07 15.12
CA LEU A 18 -15.98 12.60 16.51
C LEU A 18 -15.04 11.40 16.67
N LEU A 19 -15.12 10.44 15.79
CA LEU A 19 -14.30 9.24 15.82
C LEU A 19 -12.80 9.57 15.59
N ALA A 20 -12.48 10.40 14.60
CA ALA A 20 -11.09 10.82 14.32
C ALA A 20 -10.50 11.62 15.49
N ALA A 21 -11.27 12.50 16.12
CA ALA A 21 -10.82 13.26 17.28
C ALA A 21 -10.51 12.34 18.47
N GLN A 22 -11.35 11.33 18.72
CA GLN A 22 -11.14 10.38 19.80
C GLN A 22 -9.93 9.47 19.57
N GLU A 23 -9.69 9.00 18.33
CA GLU A 23 -8.48 8.25 17.99
C GLU A 23 -7.21 9.09 18.19
N LYS A 24 -7.26 10.35 17.77
CA LYS A 24 -6.14 11.28 17.98
C LYS A 24 -5.83 11.50 19.46
N GLU A 25 -6.86 11.61 20.31
CA GLU A 25 -6.72 11.77 21.75
C GLU A 25 -6.13 10.52 22.40
N LEU A 26 -6.61 9.32 22.02
CA LEU A 26 -6.14 8.03 22.54
C LEU A 26 -4.80 7.60 21.99
N GLY A 27 -4.37 8.13 20.84
CA GLY A 27 -3.15 7.73 20.13
C GLY A 27 -3.19 6.28 19.60
N ARG A 28 -4.39 5.68 19.44
CA ARG A 28 -4.60 4.32 18.95
C ARG A 28 -5.95 4.20 18.25
N PRO A 29 -6.13 3.13 17.41
CA PRO A 29 -7.43 2.79 16.85
C PRO A 29 -8.50 2.59 17.91
N LEU A 30 -9.74 2.97 17.57
CA LEU A 30 -10.91 2.70 18.37
C LEU A 30 -11.35 1.24 18.24
N SER A 31 -11.73 0.63 19.36
CA SER A 31 -12.41 -0.65 19.36
C SER A 31 -13.86 -0.48 18.88
N GLU A 32 -14.48 -1.57 18.41
CA GLU A 32 -15.89 -1.57 17.98
C GLU A 32 -16.83 -1.05 19.07
N SER A 33 -16.58 -1.41 20.33
CA SER A 33 -17.38 -0.93 21.47
C SER A 33 -17.24 0.58 21.71
N GLU A 34 -16.04 1.14 21.50
CA GLU A 34 -15.80 2.58 21.61
C GLU A 34 -16.48 3.35 20.48
N ILE A 35 -16.40 2.83 19.25
CA ILE A 35 -17.08 3.42 18.08
C ILE A 35 -18.59 3.46 18.31
N ASN A 36 -19.17 2.33 18.72
CA ASN A 36 -20.62 2.26 18.99
C ASN A 36 -21.04 3.20 20.12
N LYS A 37 -20.24 3.31 21.18
CA LYS A 37 -20.49 4.25 22.27
C LYS A 37 -20.47 5.71 21.80
N ILE A 38 -19.46 6.10 21.00
CA ILE A 38 -19.37 7.46 20.44
C ILE A 38 -20.59 7.75 19.55
N ARG A 39 -21.01 6.79 18.73
CA ARG A 39 -22.22 6.90 17.91
C ARG A 39 -23.46 7.11 18.77
N ASP A 40 -23.64 6.31 19.83
CA ASP A 40 -24.84 6.35 20.69
C ASP A 40 -24.89 7.62 21.52
N ASP A 41 -23.72 8.17 21.90
CA ASP A 41 -23.61 9.43 22.64
C ASP A 41 -23.66 10.67 21.73
N ALA A 42 -23.61 10.50 20.39
CA ALA A 42 -23.57 11.61 19.44
C ALA A 42 -24.90 12.42 19.44
N VAL A 43 -24.79 13.74 19.49
CA VAL A 43 -25.94 14.62 19.32
C VAL A 43 -26.38 14.57 17.86
N CYS A 44 -27.64 14.21 17.63
CA CYS A 44 -28.19 14.04 16.29
C CYS A 44 -29.37 14.99 16.03
N VAL A 45 -29.44 15.48 14.80
CA VAL A 45 -30.67 16.12 14.25
C VAL A 45 -31.39 15.10 13.39
N MET A 46 -32.68 14.93 13.62
CA MET A 46 -33.52 14.03 12.80
C MET A 46 -33.88 14.73 11.49
N VAL A 47 -33.47 14.15 10.38
CA VAL A 47 -33.76 14.69 9.03
C VAL A 47 -34.51 13.67 8.18
N PRO A 48 -35.40 14.10 7.27
CA PRO A 48 -35.98 13.20 6.30
C PRO A 48 -34.91 12.49 5.46
N ARG A 49 -35.02 11.18 5.28
CA ARG A 49 -34.08 10.37 4.52
C ARG A 49 -33.77 10.94 3.13
N SER A 50 -34.80 11.46 2.45
CA SER A 50 -34.66 12.11 1.14
C SER A 50 -33.80 13.38 1.16
N LYS A 51 -33.70 14.06 2.31
CA LYS A 51 -32.94 15.29 2.47
C LYS A 51 -31.52 15.06 2.97
N ARG A 52 -31.18 13.86 3.43
CA ARG A 52 -29.81 13.53 3.91
C ARG A 52 -28.77 13.83 2.84
N ALA A 53 -28.97 13.33 1.62
CA ALA A 53 -28.06 13.56 0.50
C ALA A 53 -27.89 15.06 0.16
N THR A 54 -28.97 15.85 0.24
CA THR A 54 -28.92 17.30 -0.03
C THR A 54 -28.15 18.07 1.05
N VAL A 55 -28.20 17.61 2.30
CA VAL A 55 -27.44 18.22 3.41
C VAL A 55 -25.96 17.89 3.31
N GLU A 56 -25.62 16.72 2.76
CA GLU A 56 -24.26 16.23 2.53
C GLU A 56 -23.68 16.68 1.17
N GLU A 57 -24.47 17.36 0.32
CA GLU A 57 -24.05 17.77 -1.03
C GLU A 57 -22.82 18.70 -0.98
N GLY A 58 -21.72 18.28 -1.62
CA GLY A 58 -20.43 18.97 -1.58
C GLY A 58 -19.59 18.75 -0.32
N LYS A 59 -20.04 17.92 0.62
CA LYS A 59 -19.29 17.52 1.82
C LYS A 59 -18.81 16.07 1.73
N ILE A 60 -17.86 15.72 2.56
CA ILE A 60 -17.46 14.33 2.76
C ILE A 60 -18.66 13.56 3.31
N VAL A 61 -19.05 12.47 2.65
CA VAL A 61 -20.13 11.58 3.12
C VAL A 61 -19.73 11.04 4.49
N ASP A 62 -20.61 11.24 5.50
CA ASP A 62 -20.35 10.80 6.87
C ASP A 62 -20.38 9.26 6.99
N ILE A 63 -19.92 8.76 8.14
CA ILE A 63 -19.96 7.34 8.50
C ILE A 63 -21.41 6.87 8.61
N ASP A 64 -21.68 5.67 8.10
CA ASP A 64 -23.00 5.05 8.20
C ASP A 64 -23.36 4.86 9.69
N PHE A 65 -24.37 5.59 10.14
CA PHE A 65 -24.77 5.62 11.54
C PHE A 65 -25.24 4.25 12.05
N GLU A 66 -25.91 3.45 11.22
CA GLU A 66 -26.43 2.13 11.58
C GLU A 66 -25.29 1.08 11.66
N ASN A 67 -24.28 1.21 10.79
CA ASN A 67 -23.15 0.29 10.69
C ASN A 67 -21.83 0.97 11.05
N ALA A 68 -21.83 1.87 12.03
CA ALA A 68 -20.75 2.81 12.32
C ALA A 68 -19.38 2.12 12.49
N ALA A 69 -19.30 1.01 13.22
CA ALA A 69 -18.03 0.30 13.42
C ALA A 69 -17.49 -0.29 12.13
N ILE A 70 -18.35 -0.93 11.33
CA ILE A 70 -17.95 -1.55 10.06
C ILE A 70 -17.50 -0.48 9.06
N ASP A 71 -18.28 0.59 8.92
CA ASP A 71 -17.98 1.66 7.97
C ASP A 71 -16.75 2.48 8.40
N TRP A 72 -16.57 2.72 9.73
CA TRP A 72 -15.38 3.35 10.26
C TRP A 72 -14.12 2.55 9.97
N HIS A 73 -14.08 1.27 10.29
CA HIS A 73 -12.93 0.42 10.01
C HIS A 73 -12.57 0.37 8.52
N LYS A 74 -13.56 0.46 7.65
CA LYS A 74 -13.36 0.47 6.20
C LYS A 74 -12.85 1.81 5.67
N ARG A 75 -13.32 2.92 6.25
CA ARG A 75 -13.09 4.27 5.73
C ARG A 75 -12.20 5.14 6.61
N ARG A 76 -11.72 4.62 7.74
CA ARG A 76 -10.86 5.31 8.70
C ARG A 76 -9.69 6.04 8.05
N ILE A 77 -9.07 5.44 7.04
CA ILE A 77 -7.97 6.02 6.27
C ILE A 77 -8.33 7.35 5.58
N GLU A 78 -9.60 7.59 5.30
CA GLU A 78 -10.06 8.85 4.69
C GLU A 78 -9.97 10.03 5.68
N PHE A 79 -10.01 9.75 6.99
CA PHE A 79 -10.23 10.73 8.05
C PHE A 79 -9.06 10.86 9.03
N VAL A 80 -8.25 9.83 9.20
CA VAL A 80 -7.19 9.76 10.22
C VAL A 80 -5.82 9.81 9.56
N GLU A 81 -5.16 10.96 9.62
CA GLU A 81 -3.85 11.20 8.99
C GLU A 81 -2.75 10.25 9.50
N ALA A 82 -2.81 9.84 10.78
CA ALA A 82 -1.87 8.88 11.37
C ALA A 82 -1.90 7.49 10.70
N CYS A 83 -2.98 7.18 9.95
CA CYS A 83 -3.11 5.94 9.19
C CYS A 83 -2.60 6.06 7.75
N TRP A 84 -2.28 7.28 7.29
CA TRP A 84 -1.84 7.47 5.91
C TRP A 84 -0.47 6.85 5.70
N PRO A 85 -0.30 6.08 4.60
CA PRO A 85 0.97 5.48 4.29
C PRO A 85 2.01 6.53 3.89
N SER A 86 3.27 6.15 4.00
CA SER A 86 4.40 6.92 3.48
C SER A 86 5.33 6.01 2.69
N VAL A 87 6.00 6.57 1.69
CA VAL A 87 7.09 5.85 1.01
C VAL A 87 8.37 6.05 1.81
N VAL A 88 9.05 4.94 2.12
CA VAL A 88 10.34 4.93 2.79
C VAL A 88 11.36 4.20 1.91
N LEU A 89 12.41 4.90 1.53
CA LEU A 89 13.51 4.39 0.70
C LEU A 89 14.83 4.47 1.49
N TYR A 90 15.56 3.37 1.54
CA TYR A 90 16.94 3.35 1.99
C TYR A 90 17.90 3.42 0.80
N VAL A 91 18.87 4.33 0.88
CA VAL A 91 19.93 4.52 -0.12
C VAL A 91 21.26 4.20 0.53
N LEU A 92 21.85 3.06 0.22
CA LEU A 92 23.14 2.65 0.75
C LEU A 92 24.25 3.19 -0.15
N THR A 93 25.31 3.75 0.45
CA THR A 93 26.42 4.38 -0.29
C THR A 93 27.77 3.99 0.29
N GLY A 94 28.79 3.91 -0.60
CA GLY A 94 30.20 3.87 -0.23
C GLY A 94 30.78 5.28 -0.09
N GLY A 95 32.00 5.39 0.43
CA GLY A 95 32.64 6.67 0.73
C GLY A 95 32.64 7.68 -0.43
N ALA A 96 33.01 7.25 -1.64
CA ALA A 96 33.07 8.10 -2.83
C ALA A 96 31.67 8.43 -3.41
N GLY A 97 30.69 7.55 -3.21
CA GLY A 97 29.34 7.73 -3.74
C GLY A 97 28.45 8.63 -2.86
N ALA A 98 28.75 8.74 -1.57
CA ALA A 98 27.92 9.47 -0.62
C ALA A 98 27.70 10.95 -0.97
N PRO A 99 28.68 11.74 -1.44
CA PRO A 99 28.46 13.13 -1.82
C PRO A 99 27.49 13.29 -2.99
N VAL A 100 27.63 12.48 -4.04
CA VAL A 100 26.79 12.53 -5.25
C VAL A 100 25.36 12.15 -4.92
N CYS A 101 25.14 11.05 -4.20
CA CYS A 101 23.81 10.66 -3.76
C CYS A 101 23.18 11.73 -2.86
N ARG A 102 23.94 12.36 -1.97
CA ARG A 102 23.45 13.44 -1.10
C ARG A 102 22.98 14.65 -1.89
N GLU A 103 23.67 15.03 -2.96
CA GLU A 103 23.25 16.14 -3.81
C GLU A 103 21.90 15.87 -4.47
N ILE A 104 21.74 14.70 -5.10
CA ILE A 104 20.48 14.23 -5.70
C ILE A 104 19.36 14.23 -4.65
N LEU A 105 19.63 13.72 -3.45
CA LEU A 105 18.66 13.63 -2.37
C LEU A 105 18.23 15.02 -1.86
N ASN A 106 19.16 15.95 -1.73
CA ASN A 106 18.85 17.33 -1.29
C ASN A 106 17.93 18.06 -2.30
N GLU A 107 18.11 17.80 -3.59
CA GLU A 107 17.27 18.40 -4.65
C GLU A 107 15.87 17.76 -4.72
N SER A 108 15.67 16.58 -4.13
CA SER A 108 14.39 15.87 -4.18
C SER A 108 13.24 16.57 -3.45
N GLY A 109 13.55 17.43 -2.47
CA GLY A 109 12.56 18.08 -1.59
C GLY A 109 11.80 17.10 -0.69
N LEU A 110 12.35 15.89 -0.45
CA LEU A 110 11.83 14.89 0.47
C LEU A 110 12.49 15.05 1.85
N ASP A 111 11.94 14.39 2.85
CA ASP A 111 12.60 14.28 4.16
C ASP A 111 13.74 13.28 4.05
N VAL A 112 14.96 13.76 4.29
CA VAL A 112 16.19 12.97 4.14
C VAL A 112 16.99 13.00 5.43
N SER A 113 17.23 11.85 6.02
CA SER A 113 18.13 11.71 7.16
C SER A 113 19.31 10.80 6.83
N ARG A 114 20.52 11.29 7.16
CA ARG A 114 21.77 10.53 7.00
C ARG A 114 22.00 9.67 8.24
N ARG A 115 22.48 8.45 8.03
CA ARG A 115 22.90 7.49 9.06
C ARG A 115 24.27 6.91 8.70
N ASP A 116 25.04 6.51 9.72
CA ASP A 116 26.29 5.80 9.53
C ASP A 116 26.05 4.30 9.35
N PHE A 117 27.10 3.55 9.02
CA PHE A 117 27.08 2.11 8.80
C PHE A 117 26.25 1.34 9.84
N ASP A 118 25.39 0.46 9.37
CA ASP A 118 24.60 -0.45 10.19
C ASP A 118 24.62 -1.88 9.64
N LYS A 119 25.24 -2.78 10.42
CA LYS A 119 25.31 -4.22 10.06
C LYS A 119 23.93 -4.90 10.06
N GLY A 120 23.00 -4.44 10.89
CA GLY A 120 21.62 -4.94 10.93
C GLY A 120 20.91 -4.59 9.64
N LEU A 121 21.02 -3.34 9.20
CA LEU A 121 20.45 -2.88 7.93
C LEU A 121 21.03 -3.64 6.73
N THR A 122 22.35 -3.92 6.72
CA THR A 122 22.93 -4.75 5.65
C THR A 122 22.23 -6.10 5.50
N LYS A 123 22.04 -6.82 6.62
CA LYS A 123 21.36 -8.12 6.61
C LYS A 123 19.90 -7.98 6.17
N HIS A 124 19.22 -6.96 6.64
CA HIS A 124 17.84 -6.65 6.30
C HIS A 124 17.69 -6.41 4.79
N VAL A 125 18.47 -5.51 4.21
CA VAL A 125 18.43 -5.20 2.76
C VAL A 125 18.73 -6.45 1.93
N ILE A 126 19.75 -7.23 2.29
CA ILE A 126 20.09 -8.46 1.57
C ILE A 126 18.93 -9.47 1.64
N SER A 127 18.24 -9.57 2.78
CA SER A 127 17.09 -10.47 2.93
C SER A 127 15.86 -10.05 2.11
N GLN A 128 15.75 -8.79 1.75
CA GLN A 128 14.68 -8.21 0.94
C GLN A 128 14.99 -8.26 -0.57
N MET A 129 16.19 -8.67 -0.97
CA MET A 129 16.56 -8.68 -2.38
C MET A 129 15.67 -9.59 -3.20
N SER A 130 15.13 -9.04 -4.28
CA SER A 130 14.24 -9.73 -5.19
C SER A 130 14.92 -10.93 -5.84
N GLY A 131 14.23 -12.07 -5.83
CA GLY A 131 14.69 -13.28 -6.53
C GLY A 131 14.62 -13.19 -8.07
N ILE A 132 13.94 -12.18 -8.64
CA ILE A 132 13.80 -12.00 -10.08
C ILE A 132 15.11 -11.50 -10.70
N TYR A 133 15.77 -10.58 -9.99
CA TYR A 133 17.09 -10.04 -10.39
C TYR A 133 18.01 -10.13 -9.17
N PRO A 134 18.51 -11.33 -8.87
CA PRO A 134 19.35 -11.51 -7.69
C PRO A 134 20.65 -10.72 -7.86
N ALA A 135 21.05 -10.03 -6.79
CA ALA A 135 22.36 -9.39 -6.74
C ALA A 135 23.47 -10.44 -6.85
N ASP A 136 24.50 -10.14 -7.59
CA ASP A 136 25.67 -11.01 -7.64
C ASP A 136 26.53 -10.91 -6.37
N LYS A 137 27.56 -11.78 -6.27
CA LYS A 137 28.44 -11.83 -5.09
C LYS A 137 29.21 -10.53 -4.86
N GLU A 138 29.60 -9.84 -5.93
CA GLU A 138 30.33 -8.58 -5.85
C GLU A 138 29.43 -7.48 -5.32
N GLU A 139 28.21 -7.36 -5.85
CA GLU A 139 27.20 -6.40 -5.39
C GLU A 139 26.83 -6.63 -3.92
N LEU A 140 26.61 -7.88 -3.50
CA LEU A 140 26.36 -8.23 -2.10
C LEU A 140 27.55 -7.85 -1.19
N SER A 141 28.80 -8.05 -1.69
CA SER A 141 30.00 -7.64 -0.98
C SER A 141 30.11 -6.13 -0.84
N GLN A 142 29.75 -5.38 -1.86
CA GLN A 142 29.73 -3.92 -1.84
C GLN A 142 28.66 -3.37 -0.88
N ILE A 143 27.46 -3.92 -0.91
CA ILE A 143 26.38 -3.61 0.05
C ILE A 143 26.86 -3.83 1.48
N ALA A 144 27.55 -4.95 1.75
CA ALA A 144 28.09 -5.26 3.07
C ALA A 144 29.15 -4.26 3.56
N ARG A 145 29.76 -3.49 2.67
CA ARG A 145 30.81 -2.48 2.95
C ARG A 145 30.29 -1.05 2.86
N HIS A 146 28.97 -0.82 2.81
CA HIS A 146 28.48 0.55 2.83
C HIS A 146 29.03 1.31 4.04
N THR A 147 29.27 2.58 3.90
CA THR A 147 29.79 3.42 4.98
C THR A 147 28.73 4.36 5.54
N THR A 148 27.74 4.65 4.73
CA THR A 148 26.66 5.58 5.01
C THR A 148 25.39 5.11 4.33
N TYR A 149 24.25 5.36 4.94
CA TYR A 149 22.97 5.24 4.26
C TYR A 149 22.08 6.45 4.53
N TYR A 150 21.15 6.68 3.64
CA TYR A 150 20.14 7.72 3.78
C TYR A 150 18.76 7.06 3.92
N VAL A 151 17.96 7.60 4.82
CA VAL A 151 16.53 7.29 4.94
C VAL A 151 15.78 8.43 4.30
N VAL A 152 15.06 8.13 3.24
CA VAL A 152 14.26 9.10 2.48
C VAL A 152 12.79 8.80 2.70
N ARG A 153 12.02 9.80 3.14
CA ARG A 153 10.59 9.63 3.45
C ARG A 153 9.74 10.63 2.67
N SER A 154 8.57 10.18 2.22
CA SER A 154 7.51 11.10 1.84
C SER A 154 6.79 11.63 3.08
N GLN A 155 6.05 12.73 2.93
CA GLN A 155 4.97 13.01 3.86
C GLN A 155 3.91 11.89 3.77
N PRO A 156 3.14 11.62 4.84
CA PRO A 156 1.97 10.76 4.74
C PRO A 156 1.00 11.28 3.67
N PHE A 157 0.35 10.37 2.94
CA PHE A 157 -0.50 10.73 1.80
C PHE A 157 -1.80 9.91 1.74
N LYS A 158 -2.83 10.48 1.14
CA LYS A 158 -4.10 9.82 0.84
C LYS A 158 -3.99 8.92 -0.38
N ALA A 159 -4.93 7.99 -0.53
CA ALA A 159 -4.99 7.11 -1.71
C ALA A 159 -4.96 7.89 -3.04
N SER A 160 -5.65 9.05 -3.11
CA SER A 160 -5.67 9.90 -4.29
C SER A 160 -4.33 10.54 -4.66
N GLU A 161 -3.39 10.61 -3.71
CA GLU A 161 -2.06 11.21 -3.87
C GLU A 161 -0.97 10.14 -4.09
N ALA A 162 -1.29 8.87 -3.79
CA ALA A 162 -0.35 7.76 -3.76
C ALA A 162 0.42 7.59 -5.08
N LEU A 163 -0.28 7.60 -6.21
CA LEU A 163 0.34 7.43 -7.52
C LEU A 163 1.32 8.56 -7.84
N ALA A 164 0.97 9.80 -7.50
CA ALA A 164 1.86 10.95 -7.71
C ALA A 164 3.13 10.86 -6.82
N GLN A 165 2.98 10.42 -5.57
CA GLN A 165 4.13 10.18 -4.69
C GLN A 165 5.02 9.07 -5.21
N SER A 166 4.45 7.94 -5.65
CA SER A 166 5.23 6.83 -6.19
C SER A 166 5.98 7.20 -7.48
N LYS A 167 5.37 7.97 -8.37
CA LYS A 167 6.05 8.52 -9.57
C LYS A 167 7.22 9.43 -9.18
N ARG A 168 7.08 10.25 -8.15
CA ARG A 168 8.16 11.08 -7.62
C ARG A 168 9.33 10.21 -7.11
N PHE A 169 9.04 9.14 -6.36
CA PHE A 169 10.07 8.21 -5.89
C PHE A 169 10.68 7.43 -7.04
N LEU A 170 9.93 7.01 -8.05
CA LEU A 170 10.47 6.34 -9.24
C LEU A 170 11.46 7.26 -9.97
N ALA A 171 11.15 8.55 -10.13
CA ALA A 171 12.08 9.52 -10.74
C ALA A 171 13.37 9.68 -9.90
N LEU A 172 13.25 9.73 -8.57
CA LEU A 172 14.40 9.77 -7.66
C LEU A 172 15.24 8.49 -7.77
N ILE A 173 14.61 7.32 -7.75
CA ILE A 173 15.27 6.01 -7.88
C ILE A 173 16.03 5.93 -9.21
N ARG A 174 15.46 6.41 -10.31
CA ARG A 174 16.14 6.47 -11.62
C ARG A 174 17.43 7.29 -11.55
N ALA A 175 17.38 8.48 -10.94
CA ALA A 175 18.58 9.32 -10.78
C ALA A 175 19.62 8.65 -9.88
N LEU A 176 19.21 7.99 -8.79
CA LEU A 176 20.11 7.28 -7.88
C LEU A 176 20.69 5.99 -8.47
N ALA A 177 19.98 5.30 -9.36
CA ALA A 177 20.46 4.08 -10.03
C ALA A 177 21.58 4.36 -11.04
N GLU A 178 21.66 5.60 -11.56
CA GLU A 178 22.76 6.08 -12.39
C GLU A 178 23.91 6.70 -11.57
N ALA A 179 23.66 7.00 -10.30
CA ALA A 179 24.66 7.50 -9.37
C ALA A 179 25.44 6.33 -8.75
N PRO A 180 26.59 6.60 -8.08
CA PRO A 180 27.38 5.57 -7.41
C PRO A 180 26.76 5.13 -6.06
N ALA A 181 25.46 4.86 -6.04
CA ALA A 181 24.79 4.16 -4.95
C ALA A 181 25.27 2.69 -4.91
N LEU A 182 25.12 2.03 -3.78
CA LEU A 182 25.40 0.60 -3.63
C LEU A 182 24.13 -0.25 -3.65
N SER A 183 23.03 0.28 -3.12
CA SER A 183 21.74 -0.38 -3.12
C SER A 183 20.61 0.62 -2.84
N LEU A 184 19.43 0.32 -3.36
CA LEU A 184 18.20 1.05 -3.13
C LEU A 184 17.14 0.04 -2.63
N SER A 185 16.70 0.24 -1.38
CA SER A 185 15.70 -0.63 -0.75
C SER A 185 14.44 0.16 -0.42
N LEU A 186 13.31 -0.30 -0.96
CA LEU A 186 11.99 0.27 -0.73
C LEU A 186 11.36 -0.38 0.50
N GLU A 187 11.62 0.20 1.68
CA GLU A 187 11.23 -0.38 2.96
C GLU A 187 9.72 -0.54 3.10
N SER A 188 8.95 0.40 2.57
CA SER A 188 7.48 0.33 2.56
C SER A 188 6.92 -0.90 1.81
N ALA A 189 7.71 -1.54 0.96
CA ALA A 189 7.34 -2.82 0.32
C ALA A 189 8.07 -4.02 0.93
N GLY A 190 9.08 -3.80 1.80
CA GLY A 190 10.01 -4.84 2.18
C GLY A 190 10.80 -5.38 0.97
N LEU A 191 11.18 -4.50 0.04
CA LEU A 191 11.74 -4.85 -1.26
C LEU A 191 13.05 -4.13 -1.53
N ALA A 192 14.09 -4.89 -1.80
CA ALA A 192 15.34 -4.36 -2.34
C ALA A 192 15.60 -4.95 -3.73
N HIS A 193 16.03 -4.10 -4.64
CA HIS A 193 16.49 -4.52 -5.97
C HIS A 193 17.97 -4.24 -6.14
N SER A 194 18.64 -5.05 -6.96
CA SER A 194 19.96 -4.71 -7.48
C SER A 194 19.90 -3.41 -8.29
N LEU A 195 21.02 -2.70 -8.44
CA LEU A 195 21.05 -1.51 -9.29
C LEU A 195 20.74 -1.85 -10.75
N ALA A 196 21.13 -3.04 -11.21
CA ALA A 196 20.75 -3.52 -12.54
C ALA A 196 19.24 -3.68 -12.69
N ALA A 197 18.55 -4.23 -11.68
CA ALA A 197 17.10 -4.34 -11.66
C ALA A 197 16.42 -2.97 -11.66
N TRP A 198 16.91 -2.01 -10.87
CA TRP A 198 16.38 -0.64 -10.88
C TRP A 198 16.56 0.06 -12.23
N ARG A 199 17.67 -0.19 -12.95
CA ARG A 199 17.85 0.31 -14.32
C ARG A 199 16.84 -0.32 -15.28
N ALA A 200 16.60 -1.65 -15.18
CA ALA A 200 15.56 -2.31 -15.97
C ALA A 200 14.14 -1.75 -15.68
N VAL A 201 13.80 -1.51 -14.42
CA VAL A 201 12.56 -0.82 -14.03
C VAL A 201 12.51 0.60 -14.63
N SER A 202 13.64 1.31 -14.66
CA SER A 202 13.73 2.65 -15.26
C SER A 202 13.55 2.64 -16.78
N GLU A 203 14.06 1.63 -17.46
CA GLU A 203 13.85 1.41 -18.90
C GLU A 203 12.39 1.06 -19.20
N LEU A 204 11.78 0.19 -18.38
CA LEU A 204 10.36 -0.11 -18.47
C LEU A 204 9.51 1.15 -18.26
N ALA A 205 9.86 2.01 -17.32
CA ALA A 205 9.14 3.25 -17.06
C ALA A 205 9.14 4.24 -18.23
N ALA A 206 10.13 4.16 -19.12
CA ALA A 206 10.15 4.95 -20.35
C ALA A 206 9.13 4.47 -21.39
N GLN A 207 8.67 3.22 -21.28
CA GLN A 207 7.70 2.59 -22.18
C GLN A 207 6.30 2.53 -21.53
N ASP A 208 6.26 2.13 -20.28
CA ASP A 208 5.03 1.97 -19.47
C ASP A 208 5.33 2.26 -17.99
N GLU A 209 5.00 3.47 -17.55
CA GLU A 209 5.27 3.93 -16.19
C GLU A 209 4.45 3.14 -15.15
N LEU A 210 3.21 2.73 -15.47
CA LEU A 210 2.38 1.98 -14.53
C LEU A 210 2.92 0.56 -14.34
N ALA A 211 3.33 -0.12 -15.41
CA ALA A 211 3.98 -1.42 -15.32
C ALA A 211 5.28 -1.34 -14.51
N ALA A 212 6.07 -0.29 -14.68
CA ALA A 212 7.29 -0.05 -13.91
C ALA A 212 7.01 0.15 -12.41
N LEU A 213 5.95 0.89 -12.06
CA LEU A 213 5.55 1.08 -10.67
C LEU A 213 5.12 -0.24 -10.02
N VAL A 214 4.30 -1.05 -10.68
CA VAL A 214 3.90 -2.36 -10.15
C VAL A 214 5.12 -3.27 -9.99
N SER A 215 6.00 -3.33 -11.00
CA SER A 215 7.19 -4.20 -10.97
C SER A 215 8.25 -3.75 -9.95
N GLY A 216 8.42 -2.45 -9.77
CA GLY A 216 9.48 -1.88 -8.94
C GLY A 216 9.06 -1.60 -7.50
N PHE A 217 7.77 -1.39 -7.23
CA PHE A 217 7.28 -0.93 -5.93
C PHE A 217 6.54 -2.00 -5.14
N VAL A 218 6.23 -3.13 -5.75
CA VAL A 218 5.45 -4.18 -5.10
C VAL A 218 6.25 -5.46 -4.99
N ALA A 219 6.49 -5.91 -3.78
CA ALA A 219 7.06 -7.23 -3.51
C ALA A 219 6.00 -8.29 -3.75
N MET A 220 6.22 -9.20 -4.70
CA MET A 220 5.30 -10.27 -5.07
C MET A 220 5.97 -11.41 -5.81
N PRO A 221 5.59 -12.65 -5.54
CA PRO A 221 4.75 -13.03 -4.43
C PRO A 221 5.59 -13.24 -3.17
N ILE A 222 5.07 -12.85 -2.03
CA ILE A 222 5.61 -13.22 -0.74
C ILE A 222 4.86 -14.48 -0.28
N ARG A 223 5.60 -15.53 0.09
CA ARG A 223 5.00 -16.77 0.59
C ARG A 223 5.03 -16.80 2.11
N PHE A 224 3.88 -17.09 2.71
CA PHE A 224 3.75 -17.37 4.12
C PHE A 224 2.83 -18.58 4.30
N GLU A 225 3.36 -19.71 4.81
CA GLU A 225 2.66 -20.99 4.93
C GLU A 225 2.03 -21.45 3.59
N ASP A 226 0.71 -21.47 3.50
CA ASP A 226 -0.09 -21.88 2.34
C ASP A 226 -0.66 -20.69 1.56
N ILE A 227 -0.27 -19.47 1.90
CA ILE A 227 -0.70 -18.26 1.21
C ILE A 227 0.43 -17.57 0.44
N TYR A 228 0.04 -16.88 -0.61
CA TYR A 228 0.87 -15.94 -1.36
C TYR A 228 0.23 -14.57 -1.29
N TYR A 229 1.02 -13.53 -1.04
CA TYR A 229 0.51 -12.17 -0.96
C TYR A 229 1.48 -11.16 -1.58
N SER A 230 0.98 -9.97 -1.88
CA SER A 230 1.80 -8.82 -2.27
C SER A 230 2.01 -7.89 -1.07
N CYS A 231 3.04 -7.02 -1.16
CA CYS A 231 3.28 -5.94 -0.22
C CYS A 231 3.78 -4.72 -0.98
N GLY A 232 3.19 -3.55 -0.74
CA GLY A 232 3.60 -2.31 -1.39
C GLY A 232 2.51 -1.65 -2.22
N MET A 233 1.37 -2.30 -2.48
CA MET A 233 0.27 -1.70 -3.24
C MET A 233 -0.30 -0.43 -2.59
N HIS A 234 -0.14 -0.27 -1.27
CA HIS A 234 -0.53 0.97 -0.57
C HIS A 234 0.22 2.20 -1.08
N MET A 235 1.46 2.05 -1.56
CA MET A 235 2.18 3.15 -2.21
C MET A 235 1.55 3.57 -3.53
N LEU A 236 0.73 2.72 -4.12
CA LEU A 236 -0.05 2.97 -5.34
C LEU A 236 -1.52 3.33 -5.03
N GLY A 237 -1.90 3.43 -3.74
CA GLY A 237 -3.25 3.75 -3.30
C GLY A 237 -4.23 2.58 -3.37
N LEU A 238 -3.73 1.35 -3.45
CA LEU A 238 -4.50 0.13 -3.66
C LEU A 238 -4.32 -0.87 -2.51
N PRO A 239 -5.29 -1.77 -2.27
CA PRO A 239 -5.11 -2.90 -1.37
C PRO A 239 -4.07 -3.89 -1.91
N ASP A 240 -3.37 -4.59 -1.02
CA ASP A 240 -2.52 -5.71 -1.39
C ASP A 240 -3.34 -6.95 -1.79
N PHE A 241 -2.74 -7.87 -2.52
CA PHE A 241 -3.39 -9.11 -2.96
C PHE A 241 -3.02 -10.27 -2.06
N ILE A 242 -3.95 -11.23 -1.88
CA ILE A 242 -3.69 -12.48 -1.16
C ILE A 242 -4.44 -13.64 -1.83
N ILE A 243 -3.77 -14.75 -2.05
CA ILE A 243 -4.33 -15.99 -2.61
C ILE A 243 -3.78 -17.22 -1.89
N SER A 244 -4.62 -18.21 -1.61
CA SER A 244 -4.16 -19.46 -1.00
C SER A 244 -3.71 -20.48 -2.05
N ALA A 245 -2.84 -21.42 -1.64
CA ALA A 245 -2.46 -22.56 -2.45
C ALA A 245 -3.68 -23.41 -2.86
N SER A 246 -4.69 -23.52 -1.98
CA SER A 246 -5.94 -24.22 -2.29
C SER A 246 -6.75 -23.51 -3.38
N THR A 247 -6.79 -22.17 -3.38
CA THR A 247 -7.43 -21.41 -4.46
C THR A 247 -6.71 -21.63 -5.79
N LEU A 248 -5.37 -21.57 -5.80
CA LEU A 248 -4.56 -21.82 -7.01
C LEU A 248 -4.79 -23.25 -7.52
N SER A 249 -4.84 -24.26 -6.65
CA SER A 249 -5.18 -25.63 -7.04
C SER A 249 -6.59 -25.74 -7.65
N ALA A 250 -7.57 -25.04 -7.07
CA ALA A 250 -8.96 -25.06 -7.56
C ALA A 250 -9.08 -24.43 -8.97
N THR A 251 -8.16 -23.52 -9.35
CA THR A 251 -8.09 -22.96 -10.72
C THR A 251 -7.33 -23.85 -11.72
N GLY A 252 -6.88 -25.03 -11.28
CA GLY A 252 -6.13 -25.97 -12.13
C GLY A 252 -4.62 -25.70 -12.21
N CYS A 253 -4.09 -24.79 -11.38
CA CYS A 253 -2.66 -24.52 -11.34
C CYS A 253 -1.90 -25.66 -10.66
N ALA A 254 -0.78 -26.08 -11.26
CA ALA A 254 0.10 -27.09 -10.67
C ALA A 254 0.93 -26.49 -9.51
N PRO A 255 1.19 -27.26 -8.41
CA PRO A 255 1.84 -26.75 -7.21
C PRO A 255 3.21 -26.09 -7.45
N GLU A 256 4.00 -26.60 -8.38
CA GLU A 256 5.31 -26.08 -8.75
C GLU A 256 5.24 -24.69 -9.42
N ARG A 257 4.08 -24.30 -9.91
CA ARG A 257 3.84 -23.01 -10.57
C ARG A 257 3.10 -21.99 -9.69
N PHE A 258 2.75 -22.33 -8.46
CA PHE A 258 1.95 -21.45 -7.60
C PHE A 258 2.57 -20.06 -7.42
N ALA A 259 3.87 -19.99 -7.17
CA ALA A 259 4.55 -18.70 -6.98
C ALA A 259 4.58 -17.87 -8.27
N GLU A 260 4.87 -18.51 -9.41
CA GLU A 260 4.85 -17.85 -10.73
C GLU A 260 3.45 -17.33 -11.06
N THR A 261 2.44 -18.20 -10.92
CA THR A 261 1.05 -17.85 -11.21
C THR A 261 0.53 -16.73 -10.30
N ALA A 262 0.85 -16.77 -9.00
CA ALA A 262 0.47 -15.72 -8.06
C ALA A 262 1.13 -14.38 -8.44
N ARG A 263 2.42 -14.38 -8.81
CA ARG A 263 3.14 -13.19 -9.25
C ARG A 263 2.49 -12.57 -10.48
N ASP A 264 2.27 -13.38 -11.52
CA ASP A 264 1.72 -12.91 -12.79
C ASP A 264 0.30 -12.35 -12.58
N LEU A 265 -0.52 -13.04 -11.79
CA LEU A 265 -1.85 -12.57 -11.40
C LEU A 265 -1.80 -11.21 -10.67
N PHE A 266 -0.96 -11.09 -9.65
CA PHE A 266 -0.87 -9.85 -8.87
C PHE A 266 -0.35 -8.69 -9.70
N HIS A 267 0.61 -8.96 -10.60
CA HIS A 267 1.11 -7.96 -11.54
C HIS A 267 0.02 -7.46 -12.49
N GLU A 268 -0.70 -8.39 -13.12
CA GLU A 268 -1.78 -8.07 -14.05
C GLU A 268 -2.94 -7.34 -13.37
N MET A 269 -3.34 -7.80 -12.19
CA MET A 269 -4.38 -7.12 -11.41
C MET A 269 -3.96 -5.73 -10.96
N GLY A 270 -2.73 -5.58 -10.47
CA GLY A 270 -2.20 -4.29 -10.05
C GLY A 270 -2.15 -3.29 -11.22
N TYR A 271 -1.65 -3.73 -12.35
CA TYR A 271 -1.64 -2.93 -13.57
C TYR A 271 -3.05 -2.54 -14.04
N PHE A 272 -3.97 -3.50 -14.08
CA PHE A 272 -5.37 -3.26 -14.46
C PHE A 272 -6.04 -2.21 -13.56
N LEU A 273 -5.91 -2.35 -12.23
CA LEU A 273 -6.51 -1.41 -11.29
C LEU A 273 -5.94 0.01 -11.42
N LEU A 274 -4.66 0.13 -11.76
CA LEU A 274 -4.02 1.44 -11.99
C LEU A 274 -4.42 2.05 -13.33
N SER A 275 -4.54 1.26 -14.38
CA SER A 275 -4.81 1.74 -15.74
C SER A 275 -6.27 2.15 -15.93
N GLU A 276 -7.20 1.37 -15.40
CA GLU A 276 -8.64 1.64 -15.55
C GLU A 276 -9.16 2.68 -14.55
N GLY A 277 -8.41 2.94 -13.48
CA GLY A 277 -8.83 3.89 -12.42
C GLY A 277 -10.11 3.46 -11.70
N GLU A 278 -10.56 2.24 -11.94
CA GLU A 278 -11.78 1.71 -11.35
C GLU A 278 -11.57 1.34 -9.88
N LYS A 279 -12.51 1.76 -9.04
CA LYS A 279 -12.59 1.24 -7.69
C LYS A 279 -13.05 -0.21 -7.77
N PHE A 280 -12.15 -1.11 -7.36
CA PHE A 280 -12.50 -2.51 -7.23
C PHE A 280 -13.68 -2.69 -6.27
N GLN A 281 -14.73 -3.34 -6.73
CA GLN A 281 -15.88 -3.65 -5.88
C GLN A 281 -15.81 -5.12 -5.44
N ALA A 282 -16.14 -5.37 -4.18
CA ALA A 282 -16.27 -6.74 -3.68
C ALA A 282 -17.25 -7.54 -4.57
N GLY A 283 -16.79 -8.72 -5.01
CA GLY A 283 -17.57 -9.57 -5.90
C GLY A 283 -17.14 -9.55 -7.37
N HIS A 284 -16.25 -8.64 -7.78
CA HIS A 284 -15.65 -8.73 -9.12
C HIS A 284 -14.88 -10.03 -9.28
N THR A 285 -14.98 -10.63 -10.46
CA THR A 285 -14.28 -11.88 -10.81
C THR A 285 -13.17 -11.63 -11.82
N PHE A 286 -12.06 -12.32 -11.63
CA PHE A 286 -10.91 -12.32 -12.52
C PHE A 286 -10.66 -13.71 -13.06
N SER A 287 -10.20 -13.79 -14.29
CA SER A 287 -9.76 -15.02 -14.91
C SER A 287 -8.25 -14.95 -15.15
N LEU A 288 -7.50 -15.92 -14.64
CA LEU A 288 -6.04 -15.98 -14.83
C LEU A 288 -5.65 -16.15 -16.29
N THR A 289 -6.43 -16.94 -17.02
CA THR A 289 -6.34 -17.13 -18.47
C THR A 289 -7.74 -17.40 -19.02
N ARG A 290 -7.91 -17.45 -20.35
CA ARG A 290 -9.20 -17.83 -20.95
C ARG A 290 -9.65 -19.24 -20.57
N GLU A 291 -8.73 -20.11 -20.15
CA GLU A 291 -8.94 -21.53 -19.85
C GLU A 291 -8.87 -21.84 -18.35
N SER A 292 -8.40 -20.92 -17.52
CA SER A 292 -8.31 -21.10 -16.06
C SER A 292 -9.64 -20.81 -15.35
N GLY A 293 -9.80 -21.42 -14.18
CA GLY A 293 -10.91 -21.08 -13.28
C GLY A 293 -10.87 -19.60 -12.90
N LYS A 294 -12.05 -19.06 -12.59
CA LYS A 294 -12.20 -17.68 -12.16
C LYS A 294 -11.95 -17.58 -10.65
N VAL A 295 -11.44 -16.43 -10.24
CA VAL A 295 -11.32 -16.06 -8.85
C VAL A 295 -12.20 -14.84 -8.57
N LYS A 296 -12.83 -14.85 -7.41
CA LYS A 296 -13.64 -13.75 -6.89
C LYS A 296 -12.84 -13.04 -5.82
N ALA A 297 -12.84 -11.72 -5.84
CA ALA A 297 -12.13 -10.96 -4.84
C ALA A 297 -13.05 -10.46 -3.72
N GLN A 298 -12.51 -10.50 -2.52
CA GLN A 298 -13.12 -10.00 -1.28
C GLN A 298 -12.14 -9.07 -0.57
N ILE A 299 -12.60 -7.90 -0.16
CA ILE A 299 -11.77 -6.97 0.62
C ILE A 299 -11.77 -7.41 2.09
N GLU A 300 -10.60 -7.48 2.70
CA GLU A 300 -10.40 -7.72 4.13
C GLU A 300 -9.34 -6.78 4.69
N SER A 301 -9.30 -6.62 6.02
CA SER A 301 -8.23 -5.85 6.67
C SER A 301 -6.88 -6.60 6.59
N CYS A 302 -5.77 -5.86 6.52
CA CYS A 302 -4.43 -6.42 6.62
C CYS A 302 -4.22 -6.95 8.05
N LYS A 303 -4.02 -8.28 8.19
CA LYS A 303 -3.83 -8.95 9.50
C LYS A 303 -2.43 -9.54 9.68
N HIS A 304 -1.63 -9.54 8.62
CA HIS A 304 -0.31 -10.18 8.61
C HIS A 304 0.82 -9.22 8.94
N ILE A 305 0.55 -7.92 8.92
CA ILE A 305 1.51 -6.84 9.19
C ILE A 305 0.89 -5.94 10.25
N ALA A 306 1.67 -5.57 11.27
CA ALA A 306 1.22 -4.67 12.34
C ALA A 306 0.97 -3.26 11.79
N GLU A 307 0.02 -2.52 12.35
CA GLU A 307 -0.35 -1.18 11.86
C GLU A 307 0.80 -0.15 11.98
N GLU A 308 1.73 -0.37 12.92
CA GLU A 308 2.90 0.49 13.12
C GLU A 308 4.04 0.22 12.12
N ASP A 309 3.95 -0.88 11.38
CA ASP A 309 4.95 -1.25 10.37
C ASP A 309 4.74 -0.43 9.10
N VAL A 310 5.82 0.12 8.55
CA VAL A 310 5.75 0.94 7.31
C VAL A 310 5.23 0.17 6.09
N ARG A 311 5.20 -1.16 6.16
CA ARG A 311 4.66 -2.08 5.15
C ARG A 311 3.16 -2.34 5.31
N PHE A 312 2.57 -1.87 6.40
CA PHE A 312 1.14 -2.05 6.63
C PHE A 312 0.33 -1.38 5.52
N ASN A 313 -0.63 -2.12 4.97
CA ASN A 313 -1.53 -1.57 3.97
C ASN A 313 -2.86 -1.13 4.59
N PRO A 314 -3.06 0.18 4.79
CA PRO A 314 -4.29 0.69 5.40
C PRO A 314 -5.51 0.57 4.48
N PHE A 315 -5.31 0.30 3.17
CA PHE A 315 -6.38 0.04 2.21
C PHE A 315 -6.85 -1.42 2.24
N GLY A 316 -6.21 -2.26 3.10
CA GLY A 316 -6.55 -3.66 3.28
C GLY A 316 -5.93 -4.60 2.26
N MET A 317 -6.54 -5.76 2.12
CA MET A 317 -6.11 -6.83 1.21
C MET A 317 -7.29 -7.33 0.36
N LEU A 318 -7.03 -7.63 -0.90
CA LEU A 318 -7.94 -8.32 -1.80
C LEU A 318 -7.67 -9.83 -1.73
N ARG A 319 -8.49 -10.53 -0.95
CA ARG A 319 -8.45 -12.00 -0.91
C ARG A 319 -9.11 -12.56 -2.15
N LEU A 320 -8.37 -13.39 -2.86
CA LEU A 320 -8.83 -14.09 -4.06
C LEU A 320 -9.33 -15.48 -3.66
N LEU A 321 -10.60 -15.75 -3.92
CA LEU A 321 -11.30 -16.99 -3.60
C LEU A 321 -11.69 -17.68 -4.92
N PRO A 322 -11.81 -19.03 -4.96
CA PRO A 322 -12.37 -19.71 -6.13
C PRO A 322 -13.82 -19.27 -6.34
N GLU A 323 -14.25 -19.14 -7.60
CA GLU A 323 -15.65 -18.85 -7.95
C GLU A 323 -16.54 -20.07 -7.76
#